data_d592b278f77ec58c056e4023ba6dafe6
#
_entry.id   d592b278f77ec58c056e4023ba6dafe6
#
_cell.length_a   1.000
_cell.length_b   1.000
_cell.length_c   1.000
_cell.angle_alpha   90.00
_cell.angle_beta   90.00
_cell.angle_gamma   90.00
#
_symmetry.space_group_name_H-M   'P 1'
#
loop_
_entity.id
_entity.type
_entity.pdbx_description
1 polymer ?
#
loop_
_entity_poly.entity_id
_entity_poly.type
_entity_poly.pdbx_seq_one_letter_code
_entity_poly.pdbx_strand_id
1 'polypeptide(L)'
;MSRGAKIHAEKPEVIDGASVVLRPPREEDVEKAYEWDRDPELAAWNGRPPIKISLSAARRDYLARWEDPSVKTFIIEAREGGAEYEVGEAIGLVTLYDFKREGCELGIKIGPKDLRGRGYASEAVELLVSYCFETLNLKVVRGSTLAHNQRMQRVFEKHGFNEVGDGSIISRFDNKRYTEIFYERRREG
;
A
#
# COMPACT_ATOMS: atom_id res chain seq x y z
N MET A 1 -14.83 -26.53 2.05
CA MET A 1 -13.59 -25.88 1.60
C MET A 1 -13.94 -24.50 1.07
N SER A 2 -13.50 -23.46 1.76
CA SER A 2 -13.97 -22.09 1.59
C SER A 2 -13.49 -21.48 0.27
N ARG A 3 -14.38 -20.83 -0.49
CA ARG A 3 -14.04 -20.04 -1.69
C ARG A 3 -12.99 -18.94 -1.40
N GLY A 4 -12.82 -18.53 -0.14
CA GLY A 4 -11.83 -17.55 0.28
C GLY A 4 -10.38 -17.97 0.06
N ALA A 5 -10.05 -19.26 0.14
CA ALA A 5 -8.68 -19.75 -0.01
C ALA A 5 -8.15 -19.68 -1.46
N LYS A 6 -9.03 -19.61 -2.48
CA LYS A 6 -8.62 -19.53 -3.90
C LYS A 6 -8.29 -18.11 -4.38
N ILE A 7 -8.84 -17.10 -3.75
CA ILE A 7 -8.64 -15.70 -4.17
C ILE A 7 -7.19 -15.24 -3.95
N HIS A 8 -6.48 -15.88 -3.03
CA HIS A 8 -5.14 -15.47 -2.60
C HIS A 8 -3.99 -16.20 -3.29
N ALA A 9 -4.26 -17.36 -3.92
CA ALA A 9 -3.23 -18.25 -4.47
C ALA A 9 -2.61 -17.77 -5.80
N GLU A 10 -3.25 -16.83 -6.51
CA GLU A 10 -2.74 -16.33 -7.78
C GLU A 10 -1.82 -15.13 -7.54
N LYS A 11 -0.64 -15.14 -8.22
CA LYS A 11 0.25 -13.98 -8.21
C LYS A 11 -0.49 -12.77 -8.78
N PRO A 12 -0.25 -11.56 -8.24
CA PRO A 12 -0.87 -10.37 -8.77
C PRO A 12 -0.49 -10.17 -10.24
N GLU A 13 -1.48 -9.82 -11.06
CA GLU A 13 -1.26 -9.43 -12.45
C GLU A 13 -0.73 -8.00 -12.54
N VAL A 14 -0.17 -7.64 -13.70
CA VAL A 14 0.21 -6.25 -13.97
C VAL A 14 -1.06 -5.43 -14.22
N ILE A 15 -1.17 -4.29 -13.57
CA ILE A 15 -2.29 -3.36 -13.72
C ILE A 15 -1.74 -2.05 -14.28
N ASP A 16 -2.18 -1.72 -15.49
CA ASP A 16 -1.72 -0.54 -16.20
C ASP A 16 -2.55 0.70 -15.83
N GLY A 17 -1.88 1.78 -15.43
CA GLY A 17 -2.45 3.10 -15.22
C GLY A 17 -1.88 4.14 -16.20
N ALA A 18 -2.29 5.39 -16.08
CA ALA A 18 -1.82 6.49 -16.92
C ALA A 18 -0.40 6.94 -16.54
N SER A 19 -0.15 7.16 -15.25
CA SER A 19 1.13 7.64 -14.71
C SER A 19 1.92 6.56 -13.98
N VAL A 20 1.26 5.45 -13.59
CA VAL A 20 1.88 4.34 -12.87
C VAL A 20 1.51 2.98 -13.48
N VAL A 21 2.36 2.00 -13.19
CA VAL A 21 2.08 0.58 -13.39
C VAL A 21 2.16 -0.10 -12.02
N LEU A 22 1.18 -0.94 -11.70
CA LEU A 22 1.24 -1.82 -10.55
C LEU A 22 1.66 -3.21 -11.02
N ARG A 23 2.78 -3.71 -10.54
CA ARG A 23 3.30 -5.03 -10.92
C ARG A 23 3.64 -5.90 -9.72
N PRO A 24 3.73 -7.21 -9.89
CA PRO A 24 4.28 -8.08 -8.86
C PRO A 24 5.67 -7.62 -8.41
N PRO A 25 6.01 -7.75 -7.11
CA PRO A 25 7.36 -7.46 -6.64
C PRO A 25 8.38 -8.46 -7.19
N ARG A 26 9.62 -7.98 -7.38
CA ARG A 26 10.79 -8.76 -7.78
C ARG A 26 11.85 -8.69 -6.70
N GLU A 27 12.80 -9.61 -6.71
CA GLU A 27 13.87 -9.63 -5.71
C GLU A 27 14.70 -8.33 -5.73
N GLU A 28 14.87 -7.70 -6.88
CA GLU A 28 15.58 -6.43 -7.06
C GLU A 28 14.89 -5.23 -6.36
N ASP A 29 13.58 -5.33 -6.08
CA ASP A 29 12.84 -4.27 -5.40
C ASP A 29 13.13 -4.21 -3.89
N VAL A 30 13.74 -5.25 -3.34
CA VAL A 30 14.03 -5.36 -1.91
C VAL A 30 14.87 -4.19 -1.41
N GLU A 31 15.89 -3.80 -2.16
CA GLU A 31 16.79 -2.72 -1.74
C GLU A 31 16.06 -1.39 -1.61
N LYS A 32 15.21 -1.06 -2.60
CA LYS A 32 14.37 0.14 -2.55
C LYS A 32 13.35 0.08 -1.41
N ALA A 33 12.66 -1.05 -1.25
CA ALA A 33 11.71 -1.23 -0.15
C ALA A 33 12.39 -1.07 1.22
N TYR A 34 13.61 -1.59 1.35
CA TYR A 34 14.44 -1.46 2.54
C TYR A 34 14.84 0.00 2.81
N GLU A 35 15.25 0.74 1.79
CA GLU A 35 15.57 2.17 1.92
C GLU A 35 14.35 2.97 2.38
N TRP A 36 13.18 2.72 1.80
CA TRP A 36 11.94 3.39 2.18
C TRP A 36 11.52 3.10 3.62
N ASP A 37 11.69 1.86 4.10
CA ASP A 37 11.37 1.49 5.48
C ASP A 37 12.38 2.03 6.51
N ARG A 38 13.50 2.58 6.05
CA ARG A 38 14.47 3.31 6.87
C ARG A 38 14.23 4.83 6.87
N ASP A 39 13.37 5.34 6.00
CA ASP A 39 13.01 6.78 5.97
C ASP A 39 12.22 7.15 7.24
N PRO A 40 12.77 8.02 8.11
CA PRO A 40 12.11 8.40 9.35
C PRO A 40 10.82 9.19 9.12
N GLU A 41 10.67 9.92 8.02
CA GLU A 41 9.45 10.64 7.68
C GLU A 41 8.32 9.67 7.33
N LEU A 42 8.60 8.65 6.48
CA LEU A 42 7.62 7.59 6.18
C LEU A 42 7.26 6.78 7.42
N ALA A 43 8.24 6.48 8.25
CA ALA A 43 8.06 5.76 9.48
C ALA A 43 7.11 6.52 10.44
N ALA A 44 7.30 7.84 10.58
CA ALA A 44 6.46 8.69 11.41
C ALA A 44 5.00 8.72 10.93
N TRP A 45 4.77 8.82 9.61
CA TRP A 45 3.41 8.80 9.05
C TRP A 45 2.67 7.48 9.25
N ASN A 46 3.43 6.38 9.39
CA ASN A 46 2.88 5.05 9.64
C ASN A 46 2.86 4.67 11.14
N GLY A 47 3.31 5.56 12.03
CA GLY A 47 3.41 5.30 13.46
C GLY A 47 4.36 4.14 13.82
N ARG A 48 5.34 3.85 12.97
CA ARG A 48 6.32 2.77 13.14
C ARG A 48 7.74 3.33 13.11
N PRO A 49 8.68 2.78 13.89
CA PRO A 49 10.07 3.19 13.79
C PRO A 49 10.67 2.74 12.46
N PRO A 50 11.66 3.48 11.93
CA PRO A 50 12.49 2.99 10.84
C PRO A 50 13.10 1.63 11.19
N ILE A 51 13.16 0.74 10.21
CA ILE A 51 13.76 -0.58 10.45
C ILE A 51 15.26 -0.45 10.73
N LYS A 52 15.75 -1.30 11.65
CA LYS A 52 17.16 -1.32 12.08
C LYS A 52 17.86 -2.65 11.79
N ILE A 53 17.17 -3.57 11.14
CA ILE A 53 17.72 -4.87 10.73
C ILE A 53 18.68 -4.69 9.54
N SER A 54 19.54 -5.68 9.31
CA SER A 54 20.42 -5.67 8.13
C SER A 54 19.64 -5.88 6.83
N LEU A 55 20.20 -5.46 5.70
CA LEU A 55 19.59 -5.69 4.38
C LEU A 55 19.34 -7.19 4.13
N SER A 56 20.26 -8.07 4.55
CA SER A 56 20.11 -9.51 4.39
C SER A 56 18.95 -10.08 5.22
N ALA A 57 18.69 -9.55 6.40
CA ALA A 57 17.52 -9.93 7.20
C ALA A 57 16.23 -9.38 6.56
N ALA A 58 16.24 -8.11 6.16
CA ALA A 58 15.11 -7.49 5.48
C ALA A 58 14.74 -8.22 4.19
N ARG A 59 15.74 -8.64 3.38
CA ARG A 59 15.53 -9.44 2.16
C ARG A 59 14.71 -10.70 2.45
N ARG A 60 15.07 -11.46 3.47
CA ARG A 60 14.32 -12.67 3.86
C ARG A 60 12.87 -12.34 4.22
N ASP A 61 12.69 -11.28 5.01
CA ASP A 61 11.36 -10.86 5.50
C ASP A 61 10.47 -10.36 4.35
N TYR A 62 11.02 -9.56 3.41
CA TYR A 62 10.27 -9.10 2.24
C TYR A 62 9.89 -10.24 1.30
N LEU A 63 10.84 -11.11 0.94
CA LEU A 63 10.54 -12.23 0.05
C LEU A 63 9.51 -13.16 0.66
N ALA A 64 9.64 -13.51 1.94
CA ALA A 64 8.66 -14.32 2.65
C ALA A 64 7.27 -13.67 2.66
N ARG A 65 7.19 -12.33 2.86
CA ARG A 65 5.94 -11.60 2.84
C ARG A 65 5.32 -11.51 1.45
N TRP A 66 6.13 -11.36 0.41
CA TRP A 66 5.65 -11.28 -0.98
C TRP A 66 5.19 -12.63 -1.53
N GLU A 67 5.66 -13.72 -0.93
CA GLU A 67 5.21 -15.09 -1.23
C GLU A 67 4.02 -15.54 -0.36
N ASP A 68 3.69 -14.80 0.70
CA ASP A 68 2.59 -15.11 1.59
C ASP A 68 1.24 -15.00 0.85
N PRO A 69 0.47 -16.09 0.72
CA PRO A 69 -0.81 -16.08 0.01
C PRO A 69 -1.89 -15.24 0.70
N SER A 70 -1.70 -14.85 1.96
CA SER A 70 -2.61 -13.95 2.69
C SER A 70 -2.38 -12.46 2.38
N VAL A 71 -1.38 -12.15 1.55
CA VAL A 71 -0.99 -10.77 1.19
C VAL A 71 -0.82 -10.68 -0.32
N LYS A 72 -1.27 -9.57 -0.91
CA LYS A 72 -0.94 -9.24 -2.32
C LYS A 72 -0.21 -7.91 -2.33
N THR A 73 1.06 -7.94 -2.69
CA THR A 73 1.89 -6.73 -2.83
C THR A 73 2.10 -6.41 -4.30
N PHE A 74 1.97 -5.14 -4.65
CA PHE A 74 2.35 -4.59 -5.94
C PHE A 74 3.42 -3.53 -5.74
N ILE A 75 4.39 -3.52 -6.62
CA ILE A 75 5.31 -2.39 -6.79
C ILE A 75 4.63 -1.35 -7.67
N ILE A 76 4.77 -0.09 -7.30
CA ILE A 76 4.34 1.05 -8.09
C ILE A 76 5.54 1.50 -8.91
N GLU A 77 5.46 1.38 -10.23
CA GLU A 77 6.46 1.90 -11.18
C GLU A 77 5.96 3.20 -11.80
N ALA A 78 6.86 4.16 -12.02
CA ALA A 78 6.54 5.37 -12.77
C ALA A 78 6.54 5.10 -14.27
N ARG A 79 5.51 5.56 -15.00
CA ARG A 79 5.44 5.52 -16.47
C ARG A 79 6.24 6.60 -17.15
N GLU A 80 6.46 7.71 -16.47
CA GLU A 80 7.23 8.83 -16.99
C GLU A 80 8.46 9.03 -16.13
N GLY A 81 9.58 9.32 -16.76
CA GLY A 81 10.82 9.66 -16.09
C GLY A 81 10.80 11.10 -15.55
N GLY A 82 11.69 11.39 -14.63
CA GLY A 82 11.89 12.72 -14.05
C GLY A 82 13.36 13.03 -13.84
N ALA A 83 13.64 14.12 -13.13
CA ALA A 83 15.02 14.55 -12.89
C ALA A 83 15.83 13.54 -12.03
N GLU A 84 15.15 12.76 -11.20
CA GLU A 84 15.78 11.87 -10.21
C GLU A 84 15.29 10.43 -10.29
N TYR A 85 14.49 10.06 -11.30
CA TYR A 85 13.99 8.70 -11.50
C TYR A 85 13.73 8.41 -12.99
N GLU A 86 13.82 7.15 -13.36
CA GLU A 86 13.65 6.68 -14.74
C GLU A 86 12.28 6.06 -14.98
N VAL A 87 11.89 5.95 -16.25
CA VAL A 87 10.70 5.19 -16.66
C VAL A 87 10.86 3.73 -16.23
N GLY A 88 9.82 3.16 -15.62
CA GLY A 88 9.85 1.80 -15.09
C GLY A 88 10.54 1.66 -13.74
N GLU A 89 10.97 2.78 -13.14
CA GLU A 89 11.58 2.75 -11.82
C GLU A 89 10.52 2.54 -10.73
N ALA A 90 10.83 1.66 -9.76
CA ALA A 90 10.01 1.46 -8.58
C ALA A 90 10.01 2.70 -7.69
N ILE A 91 8.84 3.30 -7.47
CA ILE A 91 8.63 4.52 -6.70
C ILE A 91 7.82 4.31 -5.43
N GLY A 92 7.28 3.12 -5.23
CA GLY A 92 6.47 2.80 -4.06
C GLY A 92 5.96 1.38 -4.08
N LEU A 93 5.13 1.07 -3.11
CA LEU A 93 4.40 -0.19 -3.08
C LEU A 93 3.01 -0.01 -2.48
N VAL A 94 2.11 -0.88 -2.89
CA VAL A 94 0.77 -1.01 -2.34
C VAL A 94 0.52 -2.48 -2.01
N THR A 95 -0.16 -2.73 -0.90
CA THR A 95 -0.39 -4.07 -0.38
C THR A 95 -1.85 -4.24 0.01
N LEU A 96 -2.45 -5.36 -0.40
CA LEU A 96 -3.72 -5.84 0.11
C LEU A 96 -3.46 -6.91 1.16
N TYR A 97 -4.13 -6.82 2.29
CA TYR A 97 -3.98 -7.73 3.43
C TYR A 97 -5.28 -7.84 4.22
N ASP A 98 -5.29 -8.61 5.29
CA ASP A 98 -6.49 -8.88 6.13
C ASP A 98 -7.73 -9.22 5.30
N PHE A 99 -7.54 -10.14 4.36
CA PHE A 99 -8.63 -10.60 3.51
C PHE A 99 -9.69 -11.31 4.33
N LYS A 100 -10.93 -10.83 4.22
CA LYS A 100 -12.13 -11.43 4.79
C LYS A 100 -13.07 -11.84 3.64
N ARG A 101 -14.17 -12.51 3.99
CA ARG A 101 -15.13 -13.04 3.00
C ARG A 101 -15.55 -12.00 1.93
N GLU A 102 -15.69 -10.75 2.29
CA GLU A 102 -16.25 -9.70 1.42
C GLU A 102 -15.29 -8.54 1.16
N GLY A 103 -14.12 -8.51 1.77
CA GLY A 103 -13.22 -7.36 1.63
C GLY A 103 -11.81 -7.61 2.11
N CYS A 104 -10.99 -6.59 1.95
CA CYS A 104 -9.60 -6.55 2.40
C CYS A 104 -9.23 -5.17 2.91
N GLU A 105 -8.04 -5.05 3.46
CA GLU A 105 -7.41 -3.77 3.78
C GLU A 105 -6.32 -3.44 2.75
N LEU A 106 -6.13 -2.16 2.47
CA LEU A 106 -5.03 -1.67 1.66
C LEU A 106 -4.07 -0.82 2.49
N GLY A 107 -2.79 -0.95 2.18
CA GLY A 107 -1.73 -0.07 2.65
C GLY A 107 -0.89 0.40 1.48
N ILE A 108 -0.45 1.64 1.49
CA ILE A 108 0.32 2.24 0.40
C ILE A 108 1.43 3.13 0.93
N LYS A 109 2.56 3.16 0.22
CA LYS A 109 3.61 4.17 0.41
C LYS A 109 4.26 4.56 -0.91
N ILE A 110 4.60 5.84 -1.04
CA ILE A 110 5.51 6.39 -2.06
C ILE A 110 6.85 6.62 -1.36
N GLY A 111 7.88 5.97 -1.85
CA GLY A 111 9.21 5.98 -1.25
C GLY A 111 9.91 7.33 -1.42
N PRO A 112 10.27 7.75 -2.63
CA PRO A 112 11.01 8.99 -2.85
C PRO A 112 10.22 10.22 -2.39
N LYS A 113 10.90 11.11 -1.64
CA LYS A 113 10.26 12.27 -1.02
C LYS A 113 9.72 13.28 -2.05
N ASP A 114 10.46 13.49 -3.10
CA ASP A 114 10.14 14.41 -4.19
C ASP A 114 8.98 13.94 -5.08
N LEU A 115 8.64 12.63 -5.02
CA LEU A 115 7.50 12.05 -5.73
C LEU A 115 6.20 12.05 -4.91
N ARG A 116 6.28 12.36 -3.62
CA ARG A 116 5.10 12.44 -2.75
C ARG A 116 4.25 13.66 -3.08
N GLY A 117 2.94 13.48 -3.16
CA GLY A 117 2.01 14.57 -3.47
C GLY A 117 1.81 14.85 -4.97
N ARG A 118 2.43 14.08 -5.86
CA ARG A 118 2.30 14.22 -7.32
C ARG A 118 1.16 13.38 -7.95
N GLY A 119 0.35 12.73 -7.13
CA GLY A 119 -0.80 11.96 -7.63
C GLY A 119 -0.57 10.46 -7.75
N TYR A 120 0.66 9.96 -7.72
CA TYR A 120 0.97 8.53 -7.90
C TYR A 120 0.24 7.61 -6.92
N ALA A 121 0.20 7.98 -5.63
CA ALA A 121 -0.57 7.21 -4.64
C ALA A 121 -2.07 7.23 -4.94
N SER A 122 -2.60 8.36 -5.41
CA SER A 122 -4.00 8.53 -5.76
C SER A 122 -4.39 7.57 -6.90
N GLU A 123 -3.60 7.55 -7.98
CA GLU A 123 -3.85 6.65 -9.11
C GLU A 123 -3.67 5.18 -8.72
N ALA A 124 -2.63 4.85 -7.95
CA ALA A 124 -2.41 3.48 -7.48
C ALA A 124 -3.57 2.96 -6.62
N VAL A 125 -4.16 3.80 -5.76
CA VAL A 125 -5.34 3.45 -4.97
C VAL A 125 -6.55 3.18 -5.87
N GLU A 126 -6.80 4.03 -6.88
CA GLU A 126 -7.90 3.84 -7.82
C GLU A 126 -7.79 2.51 -8.59
N LEU A 127 -6.62 2.25 -9.17
CA LEU A 127 -6.34 1.00 -9.88
C LEU A 127 -6.54 -0.22 -8.98
N LEU A 128 -6.05 -0.14 -7.75
CA LEU A 128 -6.14 -1.26 -6.82
C LEU A 128 -7.57 -1.51 -6.34
N VAL A 129 -8.36 -0.46 -6.15
CA VAL A 129 -9.78 -0.59 -5.79
C VAL A 129 -10.57 -1.22 -6.94
N SER A 130 -10.33 -0.80 -8.19
CA SER A 130 -10.93 -1.44 -9.38
C SER A 130 -10.55 -2.92 -9.46
N TYR A 131 -9.27 -3.25 -9.26
CA TYR A 131 -8.81 -4.64 -9.18
C TYR A 131 -9.52 -5.45 -8.09
N CYS A 132 -9.71 -4.87 -6.89
CA CYS A 132 -10.42 -5.52 -5.81
C CYS A 132 -11.88 -5.84 -6.18
N PHE A 133 -12.57 -4.91 -6.83
CA PHE A 133 -13.98 -5.06 -7.16
C PHE A 133 -14.22 -5.91 -8.41
N GLU A 134 -13.41 -5.73 -9.44
CA GLU A 134 -13.64 -6.34 -10.75
C GLU A 134 -12.95 -7.71 -10.88
N THR A 135 -11.71 -7.83 -10.42
CA THR A 135 -10.92 -9.05 -10.56
C THR A 135 -11.09 -9.96 -9.35
N LEU A 136 -10.94 -9.43 -8.13
CA LEU A 136 -11.07 -10.22 -6.91
C LEU A 136 -12.53 -10.41 -6.46
N ASN A 137 -13.48 -9.71 -7.10
CA ASN A 137 -14.91 -9.74 -6.79
C ASN A 137 -15.22 -9.47 -5.30
N LEU A 138 -14.42 -8.59 -4.69
CA LEU A 138 -14.65 -8.11 -3.33
C LEU A 138 -15.77 -7.07 -3.32
N LYS A 139 -16.42 -6.90 -2.18
CA LYS A 139 -17.48 -5.91 -1.99
C LYS A 139 -17.00 -4.67 -1.25
N VAL A 140 -15.90 -4.80 -0.51
CA VAL A 140 -15.44 -3.75 0.40
C VAL A 140 -13.90 -3.69 0.37
N VAL A 141 -13.38 -2.48 0.25
CA VAL A 141 -11.96 -2.18 0.47
C VAL A 141 -11.87 -1.21 1.64
N ARG A 142 -10.99 -1.50 2.59
CA ARG A 142 -10.74 -0.69 3.78
C ARG A 142 -9.34 -0.13 3.75
N GLY A 143 -9.15 0.94 4.48
CA GLY A 143 -7.84 1.51 4.75
C GLY A 143 -7.89 2.35 6.00
N SER A 144 -6.73 2.62 6.57
CA SER A 144 -6.62 3.53 7.71
C SER A 144 -5.44 4.47 7.54
N THR A 145 -5.48 5.58 8.25
CA THR A 145 -4.35 6.52 8.28
C THR A 145 -4.37 7.33 9.58
N LEU A 146 -3.22 7.80 10.01
CA LEU A 146 -3.15 8.69 11.17
C LEU A 146 -3.82 10.04 10.88
N ALA A 147 -4.50 10.60 11.85
CA ALA A 147 -5.27 11.84 11.71
C ALA A 147 -4.44 13.05 11.21
N HIS A 148 -3.13 13.06 11.48
CA HIS A 148 -2.25 14.10 10.97
C HIS A 148 -1.81 13.88 9.50
N ASN A 149 -2.05 12.70 8.91
CA ASN A 149 -1.72 12.41 7.52
C ASN A 149 -2.85 12.85 6.57
N GLN A 150 -3.09 14.16 6.52
CA GLN A 150 -4.14 14.76 5.68
C GLN A 150 -4.00 14.44 4.18
N ARG A 151 -2.77 14.11 3.73
CA ARG A 151 -2.54 13.74 2.32
C ARG A 151 -3.25 12.43 1.99
N MET A 152 -3.12 11.43 2.87
CA MET A 152 -3.75 10.13 2.65
C MET A 152 -5.27 10.19 2.85
N GLN A 153 -5.76 10.99 3.79
CA GLN A 153 -7.19 11.24 3.95
C GLN A 153 -7.81 11.75 2.64
N ARG A 154 -7.21 12.79 2.03
CA ARG A 154 -7.66 13.32 0.73
C ARG A 154 -7.61 12.29 -0.41
N VAL A 155 -6.66 11.37 -0.38
CA VAL A 155 -6.62 10.27 -1.36
C VAL A 155 -7.82 9.35 -1.16
N PHE A 156 -8.12 8.95 0.07
CA PHE A 156 -9.28 8.12 0.37
C PHE A 156 -10.58 8.79 -0.03
N GLU A 157 -10.80 10.04 0.39
CA GLU A 157 -12.00 10.82 0.08
C GLU A 157 -12.19 10.99 -1.44
N LYS A 158 -11.13 11.36 -2.17
CA LYS A 158 -11.15 11.51 -3.63
C LYS A 158 -11.61 10.24 -4.35
N HIS A 159 -11.25 9.07 -3.82
CA HIS A 159 -11.59 7.78 -4.41
C HIS A 159 -12.81 7.11 -3.76
N GLY A 160 -13.72 7.91 -3.19
CA GLY A 160 -15.00 7.45 -2.72
C GLY A 160 -14.96 6.56 -1.47
N PHE A 161 -13.88 6.63 -0.71
CA PHE A 161 -13.88 6.06 0.63
C PHE A 161 -14.60 6.98 1.59
N ASN A 162 -15.44 6.41 2.44
CA ASN A 162 -16.10 7.12 3.51
C ASN A 162 -15.40 6.84 4.84
N GLU A 163 -15.26 7.85 5.67
CA GLU A 163 -14.83 7.66 7.04
C GLU A 163 -15.90 6.86 7.79
N VAL A 164 -15.48 5.79 8.45
CA VAL A 164 -16.38 4.87 9.17
C VAL A 164 -16.13 4.84 10.67
N GLY A 165 -15.18 5.61 11.14
CA GLY A 165 -14.84 5.76 12.54
C GLY A 165 -13.40 6.10 12.77
N ASP A 166 -13.05 6.23 14.02
CA ASP A 166 -11.70 6.48 14.48
C ASP A 166 -11.33 5.58 15.66
N GLY A 167 -10.03 5.50 15.93
CA GLY A 167 -9.48 4.76 17.04
C GLY A 167 -8.22 5.40 17.59
N SER A 168 -7.69 4.83 18.65
CA SER A 168 -6.47 5.30 19.27
C SER A 168 -5.36 4.26 19.12
N ILE A 169 -4.25 4.65 18.55
CA ILE A 169 -3.06 3.82 18.39
C ILE A 169 -1.88 4.42 19.16
N ILE A 170 -1.10 3.57 19.81
CA ILE A 170 0.20 3.97 20.34
C ILE A 170 1.25 3.76 19.26
N SER A 171 1.81 4.85 18.78
CA SER A 171 2.87 4.85 17.79
C SER A 171 4.11 4.16 18.34
N ARG A 172 4.60 3.17 17.61
CA ARG A 172 5.88 2.51 17.92
C ARG A 172 7.10 3.37 17.56
N PHE A 173 6.88 4.47 16.81
CA PHE A 173 7.93 5.40 16.43
C PHE A 173 8.42 6.25 17.61
N ASP A 174 7.48 6.83 18.36
CA ASP A 174 7.78 7.80 19.43
C ASP A 174 7.05 7.52 20.75
N ASN A 175 6.35 6.38 20.83
CA ASN A 175 5.55 5.93 21.97
C ASN A 175 4.44 6.91 22.38
N LYS A 176 3.98 7.75 21.45
CA LYS A 176 2.86 8.67 21.67
C LYS A 176 1.55 8.06 21.19
N ARG A 177 0.47 8.58 21.73
CA ARG A 177 -0.89 8.22 21.29
C ARG A 177 -1.30 9.11 20.14
N TYR A 178 -1.79 8.49 19.07
CA TYR A 178 -2.35 9.16 17.90
C TYR A 178 -3.75 8.67 17.64
N THR A 179 -4.56 9.49 16.99
CA THR A 179 -5.83 9.09 16.39
C THR A 179 -5.56 8.46 15.04
N GLU A 180 -6.13 7.30 14.80
CA GLU A 180 -6.17 6.62 13.50
C GLU A 180 -7.61 6.71 12.97
N ILE A 181 -7.75 7.10 11.73
CA ILE A 181 -9.06 7.24 11.06
C ILE A 181 -9.23 6.06 10.13
N PHE A 182 -10.39 5.42 10.19
CA PHE A 182 -10.76 4.27 9.39
C PHE A 182 -11.65 4.67 8.23
N TYR A 183 -11.34 4.14 7.05
CA TYR A 183 -12.02 4.40 5.80
C TYR A 183 -12.52 3.11 5.17
N GLU A 184 -13.66 3.17 4.51
CA GLU A 184 -14.24 2.06 3.79
C GLU A 184 -14.81 2.54 2.45
N ARG A 185 -14.52 1.81 1.36
CA ARG A 185 -15.20 1.96 0.07
C ARG A 185 -15.96 0.68 -0.24
N ARG A 186 -17.25 0.81 -0.55
CA ARG A 186 -18.11 -0.30 -0.98
C ARG A 186 -18.25 -0.28 -2.50
N ARG A 187 -18.30 -1.48 -3.08
CA ARG A 187 -18.68 -1.65 -4.48
C ARG A 187 -20.12 -1.16 -4.65
N GLU A 188 -20.35 -0.31 -5.62
CA GLU A 188 -21.69 0.06 -6.04
C GLU A 188 -22.40 -1.15 -6.64
N GLY A 189 -23.67 -1.35 -6.30
CA GLY A 189 -24.47 -2.50 -6.73
C GLY A 189 -24.91 -2.42 -8.18
#